data_a5006e8068ad11f7f41cafb10b604501
#
_entry.id   a5006e8068ad11f7f41cafb10b604501
#
_cell.length_a   1.000
_cell.length_b   1.000
_cell.length_c   1.000
_cell.angle_alpha   90.00
_cell.angle_beta   90.00
_cell.angle_gamma   90.00
#
_symmetry.space_group_name_H-M   'P 1'
#
loop_
_entity.id
_entity.type
_entity.pdbx_description
1 polymer ?
#
loop_
_entity_poly.entity_id
_entity_poly.type
_entity_poly.pdbx_seq_one_letter_code
_entity_poly.pdbx_strand_id
1 'polypeptide(L)'
;MLKAYKYRIYPNSEQRIQIAKTFGCCRFVYNQTLAYRKEIYEKEKKSVSKTDCNNYCNRELKKDYEWLKEIDKFALTNAIYNMDAAYQKFFKEHAGYPKFKSKHDNHKSYTTNFTNGNIAVDFETGKIKLPKLKAVSYTHLRAHETEADL
;
A
#
# COMPACT_ATOMS: atom_id res chain seq x y z
N MET A 1 0.49 -12.47 17.74
CA MET A 1 0.94 -13.04 16.45
C MET A 1 0.36 -12.23 15.28
N LEU A 2 1.20 -11.85 14.35
CA LEU A 2 0.75 -11.15 13.16
C LEU A 2 0.26 -12.15 12.13
N LYS A 3 -0.91 -11.86 11.54
CA LYS A 3 -1.48 -12.68 10.48
C LYS A 3 -1.92 -11.79 9.33
N ALA A 4 -1.69 -12.25 8.12
CA ALA A 4 -2.17 -11.58 6.91
C ALA A 4 -3.26 -12.43 6.26
N TYR A 5 -4.30 -11.76 5.83
CA TYR A 5 -5.42 -12.40 5.12
C TYR A 5 -5.62 -11.71 3.79
N LYS A 6 -5.96 -12.48 2.79
CA LYS A 6 -6.20 -11.97 1.45
C LYS A 6 -7.66 -12.21 1.06
N TYR A 7 -8.33 -11.14 0.67
CA TYR A 7 -9.73 -11.19 0.27
C TYR A 7 -9.89 -10.66 -1.15
N ARG A 8 -10.78 -11.29 -1.91
CA ARG A 8 -11.23 -10.74 -3.17
C ARG A 8 -12.51 -9.97 -2.89
N ILE A 9 -12.55 -8.69 -3.29
CA ILE A 9 -13.70 -7.84 -3.04
C ILE A 9 -14.44 -7.52 -4.35
N TYR A 10 -15.74 -7.27 -4.22
CA TYR A 10 -16.62 -7.01 -5.35
C TYR A 10 -17.27 -5.65 -5.15
N PRO A 11 -16.57 -4.56 -5.50
CA PRO A 11 -17.04 -3.21 -5.25
C PRO A 11 -18.16 -2.77 -6.19
N ASN A 12 -19.04 -1.91 -5.67
CA ASN A 12 -20.00 -1.20 -6.51
C ASN A 12 -19.29 -0.04 -7.24
N SER A 13 -20.05 0.76 -8.03
CA SER A 13 -19.47 1.84 -8.83
C SER A 13 -18.72 2.88 -8.01
N GLU A 14 -19.29 3.31 -6.88
CA GLU A 14 -18.65 4.32 -6.00
C GLU A 14 -17.39 3.75 -5.34
N GLN A 15 -17.46 2.51 -4.90
CA GLN A 15 -16.33 1.83 -4.27
C GLN A 15 -15.19 1.60 -5.27
N ARG A 16 -15.51 1.33 -6.53
CA ARG A 16 -14.50 1.20 -7.59
C ARG A 16 -13.71 2.47 -7.78
N ILE A 17 -14.38 3.62 -7.71
CA ILE A 17 -13.71 4.92 -7.81
C ILE A 17 -12.74 5.10 -6.66
N GLN A 18 -13.18 4.83 -5.44
CA GLN A 18 -12.34 4.96 -4.25
C GLN A 18 -11.16 4.00 -4.29
N ILE A 19 -11.37 2.76 -4.73
CA ILE A 19 -10.31 1.76 -4.85
C ILE A 19 -9.32 2.16 -5.93
N ALA A 20 -9.79 2.68 -7.07
CA ALA A 20 -8.91 3.16 -8.13
C ALA A 20 -8.03 4.32 -7.64
N LYS A 21 -8.62 5.23 -6.86
CA LYS A 21 -7.85 6.31 -6.21
C LYS A 21 -6.80 5.74 -5.26
N THR A 22 -7.15 4.71 -4.50
CA THR A 22 -6.22 4.05 -3.57
C THR A 22 -5.03 3.48 -4.34
N PHE A 23 -5.28 2.76 -5.43
CA PHE A 23 -4.20 2.22 -6.26
C PHE A 23 -3.31 3.32 -6.83
N GLY A 24 -3.93 4.38 -7.33
CA GLY A 24 -3.19 5.53 -7.88
C GLY A 24 -2.33 6.22 -6.84
N CYS A 25 -2.87 6.42 -5.65
CA CYS A 25 -2.13 7.05 -4.55
C CYS A 25 -1.01 6.15 -4.03
N CYS A 26 -1.24 4.85 -3.92
CA CYS A 26 -0.19 3.90 -3.52
C CYS A 26 0.97 3.92 -4.54
N ARG A 27 0.64 3.92 -5.82
CA ARG A 27 1.65 4.03 -6.87
C ARG A 27 2.41 5.35 -6.79
N PHE A 28 1.68 6.45 -6.59
CA PHE A 28 2.28 7.78 -6.46
C PHE A 28 3.25 7.84 -5.29
N VAL A 29 2.83 7.37 -4.12
CA VAL A 29 3.65 7.39 -2.91
C VAL A 29 4.86 6.46 -3.06
N TYR A 30 4.68 5.29 -3.64
CA TYR A 30 5.79 4.38 -3.96
C TYR A 30 6.85 5.11 -4.79
N ASN A 31 6.42 5.75 -5.87
CA ASN A 31 7.32 6.43 -6.79
C ASN A 31 7.98 7.66 -6.15
N GLN A 32 7.24 8.43 -5.39
CA GLN A 32 7.77 9.64 -4.75
C GLN A 32 8.80 9.30 -3.66
N THR A 33 8.54 8.27 -2.87
CA THR A 33 9.50 7.86 -1.83
C THR A 33 10.73 7.20 -2.42
N LEU A 34 10.57 6.46 -3.51
CA LEU A 34 11.73 5.91 -4.24
C LEU A 34 12.60 7.02 -4.81
N ALA A 35 11.99 8.04 -5.41
CA ALA A 35 12.70 9.20 -5.95
C ALA A 35 13.42 9.98 -4.84
N TYR A 36 12.76 10.18 -3.72
CA TYR A 36 13.33 10.86 -2.55
C TYR A 36 14.57 10.12 -2.04
N ARG A 37 14.46 8.82 -1.88
CA ARG A 37 15.55 7.95 -1.39
C ARG A 37 16.75 7.99 -2.33
N LYS A 38 16.47 7.91 -3.63
CA LYS A 38 17.50 7.96 -4.67
C LYS A 38 18.21 9.32 -4.69
N GLU A 39 17.46 10.39 -4.60
CA GLU A 39 18.00 11.75 -4.61
C GLU A 39 18.92 11.99 -3.41
N ILE A 40 18.49 11.61 -2.21
CA ILE A 40 19.30 11.77 -1.00
C ILE A 40 20.61 10.99 -1.12
N TYR A 41 20.54 9.76 -1.64
CA TYR A 41 21.72 8.93 -1.81
C TYR A 41 22.70 9.57 -2.81
N GLU A 42 22.21 10.07 -3.92
CA GLU A 42 23.05 10.68 -4.95
C GLU A 42 23.72 11.98 -4.47
N LYS A 43 22.98 12.81 -3.74
CA LYS A 43 23.49 14.11 -3.29
C LYS A 43 24.32 14.03 -2.01
N GLU A 44 23.89 13.24 -1.04
CA GLU A 44 24.50 13.24 0.29
C GLU A 44 25.16 11.92 0.65
N LYS A 45 25.06 10.88 -0.19
CA LYS A 45 25.57 9.54 0.06
C LYS A 45 25.02 8.93 1.36
N LYS A 46 23.81 9.38 1.76
CA LYS A 46 23.14 8.87 2.96
C LYS A 46 22.07 7.87 2.59
N SER A 47 21.95 6.84 3.44
CA SER A 47 20.85 5.88 3.31
C SER A 47 19.64 6.39 4.07
N VAL A 48 18.47 6.32 3.45
CA VAL A 48 17.21 6.74 4.04
C VAL A 48 16.42 5.49 4.40
N SER A 49 15.99 5.39 5.66
CA SER A 49 15.22 4.23 6.12
C SER A 49 13.76 4.29 5.66
N LYS A 50 13.06 3.15 5.78
CA LYS A 50 11.62 3.13 5.48
C LYS A 50 10.83 4.05 6.42
N THR A 51 11.29 4.19 7.67
CA THR A 51 10.68 5.11 8.63
C THR A 51 10.83 6.55 8.16
N ASP A 52 12.01 6.91 7.68
CA ASP A 52 12.26 8.25 7.12
C ASP A 52 11.39 8.51 5.90
N CYS A 53 11.22 7.52 5.04
CA CYS A 53 10.34 7.63 3.87
C CYS A 53 8.88 7.82 4.30
N ASN A 54 8.44 7.10 5.33
CA ASN A 54 7.08 7.25 5.84
C ASN A 54 6.88 8.64 6.47
N ASN A 55 7.87 9.14 7.18
CA ASN A 55 7.83 10.50 7.74
C ASN A 55 7.79 11.55 6.63
N TYR A 56 8.56 11.37 5.57
CA TYR A 56 8.54 12.24 4.40
C TYR A 56 7.14 12.27 3.78
N CYS A 57 6.51 11.11 3.64
CA CYS A 57 5.15 11.03 3.12
C CYS A 57 4.16 11.79 4.00
N ASN A 58 4.22 11.58 5.32
CA ASN A 58 3.28 12.20 6.26
C ASN A 58 3.49 13.70 6.42
N ARG A 59 4.73 14.17 6.40
CA ARG A 59 5.07 15.57 6.64
C ARG A 59 5.09 16.42 5.38
N GLU A 60 5.58 15.88 4.27
CA GLU A 60 5.78 16.62 3.04
C GLU A 60 4.76 16.29 1.97
N LEU A 61 4.64 15.01 1.61
CA LEU A 61 3.76 14.63 0.51
C LEU A 61 2.29 14.92 0.81
N LYS A 62 1.82 14.64 2.00
CA LYS A 62 0.43 14.90 2.37
C LYS A 62 0.12 16.38 2.48
N LYS A 63 1.14 17.19 2.77
CA LYS A 63 1.00 18.65 2.79
C LYS A 63 0.88 19.21 1.37
N ASP A 64 1.74 18.75 0.47
CA ASP A 64 1.78 19.23 -0.91
C ASP A 64 0.66 18.64 -1.76
N TYR A 65 0.22 17.43 -1.43
CA TYR A 65 -0.81 16.68 -2.16
C TYR A 65 -1.90 16.25 -1.19
N GLU A 66 -2.80 17.18 -0.86
CA GLU A 66 -3.84 16.94 0.16
C GLU A 66 -4.77 15.78 -0.18
N TRP A 67 -4.93 15.47 -1.46
CA TRP A 67 -5.76 14.34 -1.88
C TRP A 67 -5.27 12.99 -1.36
N LEU A 68 -4.01 12.91 -0.90
CA LEU A 68 -3.50 11.70 -0.25
C LEU A 68 -4.22 11.40 1.07
N LYS A 69 -4.77 12.42 1.72
CA LYS A 69 -5.49 12.25 2.99
C LYS A 69 -6.83 11.55 2.82
N GLU A 70 -7.36 11.48 1.61
CA GLU A 70 -8.60 10.80 1.30
C GLU A 70 -8.47 9.29 1.26
N ILE A 71 -7.23 8.79 1.29
CA ILE A 71 -6.90 7.39 1.12
C ILE A 71 -6.52 6.79 2.47
N ASP A 72 -6.81 5.50 2.63
CA ASP A 72 -6.41 4.72 3.80
C ASP A 72 -4.91 4.89 4.04
N LYS A 73 -4.56 5.47 5.19
CA LYS A 73 -3.16 5.74 5.54
C LYS A 73 -2.31 4.48 5.60
N PHE A 74 -2.90 3.35 5.97
CA PHE A 74 -2.17 2.08 6.02
C PHE A 74 -1.84 1.55 4.63
N ALA A 75 -2.71 1.81 3.65
CA ALA A 75 -2.42 1.46 2.27
C ALA A 75 -1.18 2.21 1.77
N LEU A 76 -1.06 3.48 2.10
CA LEU A 76 0.11 4.30 1.74
C LEU A 76 1.37 3.82 2.46
N THR A 77 1.28 3.54 3.76
CA THR A 77 2.41 3.02 4.54
C THR A 77 2.90 1.68 3.99
N ASN A 78 1.98 0.79 3.64
CA ASN A 78 2.35 -0.51 3.07
C ASN A 78 2.98 -0.36 1.68
N ALA A 79 2.56 0.63 0.89
CA ALA A 79 3.19 0.93 -0.39
C ALA A 79 4.66 1.33 -0.19
N ILE A 80 4.94 2.16 0.82
CA ILE A 80 6.31 2.56 1.17
C ILE A 80 7.12 1.36 1.62
N TYR A 81 6.54 0.49 2.43
CA TYR A 81 7.23 -0.72 2.91
C TYR A 81 7.51 -1.69 1.76
N ASN A 82 6.63 -1.77 0.78
CA ASN A 82 6.86 -2.57 -0.43
C ASN A 82 8.03 -2.00 -1.24
N MET A 83 8.12 -0.68 -1.34
CA MET A 83 9.26 -0.01 -1.97
C MET A 83 10.56 -0.34 -1.24
N ASP A 84 10.54 -0.27 0.09
CA ASP A 84 11.71 -0.60 0.91
C ASP A 84 12.11 -2.06 0.72
N ALA A 85 11.16 -2.99 0.68
CA ALA A 85 11.44 -4.40 0.46
C ALA A 85 12.13 -4.63 -0.89
N ALA A 86 11.66 -3.96 -1.94
CA ALA A 86 12.29 -4.05 -3.26
C ALA A 86 13.71 -3.47 -3.24
N TYR A 87 13.92 -2.38 -2.51
CA TYR A 87 15.23 -1.75 -2.36
C TYR A 87 16.20 -2.67 -1.61
N GLN A 88 15.72 -3.32 -0.54
CA GLN A 88 16.54 -4.27 0.23
C GLN A 88 16.92 -5.49 -0.60
N LYS A 89 16.03 -5.98 -1.44
CA LYS A 89 16.35 -7.09 -2.36
C LYS A 89 17.46 -6.72 -3.32
N PHE A 90 17.49 -5.48 -3.79
CA PHE A 90 18.56 -5.01 -4.66
C PHE A 90 19.92 -5.14 -3.96
N PHE A 91 20.00 -4.70 -2.70
CA PHE A 91 21.27 -4.73 -1.96
C PHE A 91 21.66 -6.13 -1.48
N LYS A 92 20.71 -6.90 -0.97
CA LYS A 92 21.01 -8.18 -0.31
C LYS A 92 21.03 -9.37 -1.26
N GLU A 93 20.17 -9.37 -2.25
CA GLU A 93 19.98 -10.51 -3.14
C GLU A 93 20.43 -10.24 -4.57
N HIS A 94 21.04 -9.09 -4.80
CA HIS A 94 21.51 -8.67 -6.15
C HIS A 94 20.39 -8.65 -7.20
N ALA A 95 19.15 -8.45 -6.75
CA ALA A 95 18.02 -8.25 -7.65
C ALA A 95 18.20 -6.93 -8.41
N GLY A 96 17.38 -6.71 -9.44
CA GLY A 96 17.39 -5.44 -10.17
C GLY A 96 17.03 -4.27 -9.29
N TYR A 97 17.54 -3.08 -9.63
CA TYR A 97 17.19 -1.84 -8.93
C TYR A 97 15.68 -1.60 -9.01
N PRO A 98 15.04 -1.12 -7.92
CA PRO A 98 13.61 -0.85 -7.96
C PRO A 98 13.24 0.13 -9.05
N LYS A 99 12.20 -0.20 -9.81
CA LYS A 99 11.71 0.64 -10.89
C LYS A 99 10.47 1.41 -10.45
N PHE A 100 10.27 2.58 -11.04
CA PHE A 100 9.04 3.32 -10.85
C PHE A 100 7.86 2.51 -11.39
N LYS A 101 6.74 2.56 -10.68
CA LYS A 101 5.54 1.86 -11.09
C LYS A 101 4.79 2.66 -12.16
N SER A 102 4.28 1.95 -13.17
CA SER A 102 3.53 2.54 -14.27
C SER A 102 2.03 2.44 -14.01
N LYS A 103 1.27 3.39 -14.57
CA LYS A 103 -0.19 3.35 -14.57
C LYS A 103 -0.73 2.07 -15.23
N HIS A 104 0.05 1.48 -16.11
CA HIS A 104 -0.34 0.25 -16.83
C HIS A 104 0.02 -1.03 -16.10
N ASP A 105 0.56 -0.92 -14.89
CA ASP A 105 0.81 -2.09 -14.03
C ASP A 105 -0.53 -2.73 -13.68
N ASN A 106 -0.65 -4.04 -13.95
CA ASN A 106 -1.89 -4.79 -13.72
C ASN A 106 -2.10 -5.21 -12.26
N HIS A 107 -1.23 -4.80 -11.37
CA HIS A 107 -1.35 -5.14 -9.96
C HIS A 107 -2.53 -4.39 -9.33
N LYS A 108 -3.58 -5.14 -9.00
CA LYS A 108 -4.83 -4.57 -8.49
C LYS A 108 -5.13 -5.07 -7.09
N SER A 109 -4.22 -4.72 -6.16
CA SER A 109 -4.41 -5.03 -4.76
C SER A 109 -3.71 -3.98 -3.90
N TYR A 110 -4.15 -3.85 -2.66
CA TYR A 110 -3.45 -3.06 -1.67
C TYR A 110 -3.58 -3.73 -0.31
N THR A 111 -2.71 -3.37 0.60
CA THR A 111 -2.68 -3.92 1.94
C THR A 111 -3.04 -2.85 2.95
N THR A 112 -3.91 -3.21 3.90
CA THR A 112 -4.23 -2.33 5.02
C THR A 112 -4.03 -3.10 6.32
N ASN A 113 -4.06 -2.40 7.45
CA ASN A 113 -3.81 -3.00 8.75
C ASN A 113 -5.02 -2.85 9.66
N PHE A 114 -5.32 -3.91 10.41
CA PHE A 114 -6.33 -3.86 11.45
C PHE A 114 -5.77 -3.16 12.69
N THR A 115 -6.44 -2.13 13.14
CA THR A 115 -6.12 -1.46 14.40
C THR A 115 -7.37 -0.77 14.94
N ASN A 116 -7.63 -0.92 16.24
CA ASN A 116 -8.75 -0.26 16.91
C ASN A 116 -10.10 -0.44 16.22
N GLY A 117 -10.38 -1.64 15.70
CA GLY A 117 -11.68 -1.95 15.12
C GLY A 117 -11.98 -1.29 13.78
N ASN A 118 -10.94 -0.86 13.05
CA ASN A 118 -11.11 -0.17 11.77
C ASN A 118 -11.55 -1.09 10.62
N ILE A 119 -11.51 -2.40 10.83
CA ILE A 119 -11.95 -3.39 9.86
C ILE A 119 -12.99 -4.29 10.52
N ALA A 120 -14.10 -4.52 9.86
CA ALA A 120 -15.14 -5.40 10.35
C ALA A 120 -15.59 -6.38 9.27
N VAL A 121 -15.68 -7.66 9.63
CA VAL A 121 -16.12 -8.70 8.71
C VAL A 121 -17.48 -9.20 9.17
N ASP A 122 -18.48 -9.16 8.28
CA ASP A 122 -19.80 -9.68 8.53
C ASP A 122 -19.97 -10.97 7.73
N PHE A 123 -19.89 -12.09 8.40
CA PHE A 123 -19.97 -13.39 7.76
C PHE A 123 -21.40 -13.72 7.27
N GLU A 124 -22.39 -13.13 7.90
CA GLU A 124 -23.80 -13.39 7.51
C GLU A 124 -24.16 -12.72 6.19
N THR A 125 -23.74 -11.46 6.01
CA THR A 125 -24.03 -10.71 4.79
C THR A 125 -22.92 -10.85 3.74
N GLY A 126 -21.78 -11.46 4.09
CA GLY A 126 -20.65 -11.58 3.18
C GLY A 126 -20.01 -10.24 2.81
N LYS A 127 -19.96 -9.32 3.78
CA LYS A 127 -19.39 -7.99 3.55
C LYS A 127 -18.27 -7.70 4.52
N ILE A 128 -17.29 -6.93 4.05
CA ILE A 128 -16.16 -6.46 4.85
C ILE A 128 -16.13 -4.94 4.80
N LYS A 129 -15.96 -4.31 5.96
CA LYS A 129 -15.78 -2.87 6.06
C LYS A 129 -14.29 -2.57 6.18
N LEU A 130 -13.78 -1.75 5.28
CA LEU A 130 -12.36 -1.36 5.22
C LEU A 130 -12.23 0.14 5.47
N PRO A 131 -11.04 0.62 5.95
CA PRO A 131 -10.82 2.04 6.14
C PRO A 131 -11.05 2.84 4.86
N LYS A 132 -11.76 3.95 4.97
CA LYS A 132 -12.10 4.83 3.85
C LYS A 132 -12.94 4.15 2.76
N LEU A 133 -13.55 3.02 3.06
CA LEU A 133 -14.40 2.28 2.13
C LEU A 133 -15.61 1.76 2.89
N LYS A 134 -16.81 1.89 2.32
CA LYS A 134 -18.01 1.33 2.91
C LYS A 134 -17.99 -0.20 2.79
N ALA A 135 -18.88 -0.87 3.50
CA ALA A 135 -18.95 -2.32 3.47
C ALA A 135 -19.04 -2.83 2.02
N VAL A 136 -18.17 -3.75 1.67
CA VAL A 136 -18.05 -4.30 0.32
C VAL A 136 -18.15 -5.83 0.37
N SER A 137 -18.75 -6.43 -0.65
CA SER A 137 -18.84 -7.88 -0.77
C SER A 137 -17.46 -8.50 -0.95
N TYR A 138 -17.23 -9.65 -0.35
CA TYR A 138 -15.93 -10.28 -0.40
C TYR A 138 -16.02 -11.80 -0.55
N THR A 139 -14.90 -12.37 -1.02
CA THR A 139 -14.65 -13.80 -0.97
C THR A 139 -13.29 -14.02 -0.33
N HIS A 140 -13.25 -14.84 0.71
CA HIS A 140 -11.99 -15.19 1.35
C HIS A 140 -11.22 -16.16 0.44
N LEU A 141 -9.96 -15.88 0.17
CA LEU A 141 -9.13 -16.74 -0.67
C LEU A 141 -8.74 -17.99 0.10
N ARG A 142 -8.47 -19.08 -0.64
CA ARG A 142 -8.11 -20.36 -0.03
C ARG A 142 -6.81 -20.26 0.76
N ALA A 143 -6.66 -21.16 1.73
CA ALA A 143 -5.54 -21.13 2.67
C ALA A 143 -4.17 -21.08 2.00
N HIS A 144 -3.99 -21.83 0.89
CA HIS A 144 -2.70 -21.83 0.21
C HIS A 144 -2.39 -20.50 -0.50
N GLU A 145 -3.41 -19.75 -0.88
CA GLU A 145 -3.26 -18.41 -1.44
C GLU A 145 -2.94 -17.41 -0.33
N THR A 146 -3.50 -17.64 0.85
CA THR A 146 -3.24 -16.80 2.02
C THR A 146 -1.82 -16.99 2.54
N GLU A 147 -1.33 -18.21 2.53
CA GLU A 147 0.03 -18.53 2.98
C GLU A 147 1.10 -17.80 2.17
N ALA A 148 0.84 -17.60 0.90
CA ALA A 148 1.78 -16.86 0.05
C ALA A 148 1.97 -15.42 0.50
N ASP A 149 1.02 -14.88 1.26
CA ASP A 149 1.04 -13.51 1.74
C ASP A 149 1.57 -13.40 3.17
N LEU A 150 1.77 -14.50 3.82
CA LEU A 150 2.30 -14.54 5.17
C LEU A 150 3.81 -14.58 5.17
#